data_2190210de774b77b1fcaf04a66aae5a5
#
_entry.id   2190210de774b77b1fcaf04a66aae5a5
#
_cell.length_a   1.000
_cell.length_b   1.000
_cell.length_c   1.000
_cell.angle_alpha   90.00
_cell.angle_beta   90.00
_cell.angle_gamma   90.00
#
_symmetry.space_group_name_H-M   'P 1'
#
loop_
_entity.id
_entity.type
_entity.pdbx_description
1 polymer ?
#
loop_
_entity_poly.entity_id
_entity_poly.type
_entity_poly.pdbx_seq_one_letter_code
_entity_poly.pdbx_strand_id
1 'polypeptide(L)'
;ILGLPGESYQSHVDTIHDLVSAKMEGIIVYSCLMLHGSELNTPSQRQKWELKTKYRLLHKAFTKLSDGKVVTEVEEVVVGSNTMSFNEYVELRKLAFITWTVGVGYFYDSIIRFLQQKNVDVFNLYHNALKKSDLPDEIVKIFQSFENHTKDELWDSSEELRNHYERDENYDKLLNLEDGINVVLTHHALIISKYMKQWNEFIISTAYELISQNIKLDIETEKQFQDVANYCRGLSFNILGADRLNTNPVYEFNYDVEKWLSDNNDSPLSSFELNTPQDFTFCYSHDQTNLIDTSLNKFGDNLIGIARLLSDIPIPILLRKLEKSD
;
A
#
# COMPACT_ATOMS: atom_id res chain seq x y z
N ILE A 1 -8.20 -2.79 -13.73
CA ILE A 1 -9.52 -2.48 -13.13
C ILE A 1 -10.08 -3.79 -12.60
N LEU A 2 -10.51 -3.83 -11.34
CA LEU A 2 -11.09 -5.00 -10.67
C LEU A 2 -12.61 -5.03 -10.88
N GLY A 3 -13.15 -6.20 -11.27
CA GLY A 3 -14.59 -6.42 -11.44
C GLY A 3 -15.10 -6.17 -12.85
N LEU A 4 -14.23 -6.21 -13.85
CA LEU A 4 -14.65 -6.15 -15.26
C LEU A 4 -15.45 -7.41 -15.66
N PRO A 5 -16.41 -7.29 -16.59
CA PRO A 5 -17.16 -8.44 -17.11
C PRO A 5 -16.26 -9.54 -17.65
N GLY A 6 -16.49 -10.77 -17.19
CA GLY A 6 -15.71 -11.94 -17.59
C GLY A 6 -14.39 -12.11 -16.86
N GLU A 7 -14.01 -11.16 -16.00
CA GLU A 7 -12.84 -11.32 -15.13
C GLU A 7 -13.13 -12.33 -14.03
N SER A 8 -12.20 -13.23 -13.79
CA SER A 8 -12.20 -14.16 -12.65
C SER A 8 -11.13 -13.78 -11.64
N TYR A 9 -11.17 -14.39 -10.44
CA TYR A 9 -10.10 -14.26 -9.46
C TYR A 9 -8.73 -14.54 -10.12
N GLN A 10 -8.59 -15.67 -10.81
CA GLN A 10 -7.32 -16.08 -11.38
C GLN A 10 -6.85 -15.12 -12.49
N SER A 11 -7.74 -14.70 -13.40
CA SER A 11 -7.34 -13.77 -14.48
C SER A 11 -6.91 -12.40 -13.96
N HIS A 12 -7.48 -11.94 -12.82
CA HIS A 12 -7.01 -10.72 -12.18
C HIS A 12 -5.63 -10.90 -11.54
N VAL A 13 -5.42 -12.03 -10.85
CA VAL A 13 -4.10 -12.41 -10.28
C VAL A 13 -3.05 -12.47 -11.38
N ASP A 14 -3.36 -13.14 -12.52
CA ASP A 14 -2.46 -13.25 -13.68
C ASP A 14 -2.13 -11.87 -14.26
N THR A 15 -3.13 -10.97 -14.33
CA THR A 15 -2.90 -9.59 -14.80
C THR A 15 -1.92 -8.82 -13.89
N ILE A 16 -2.06 -8.95 -12.56
CA ILE A 16 -1.11 -8.31 -11.63
C ILE A 16 0.28 -8.94 -11.78
N HIS A 17 0.35 -10.27 -11.91
CA HIS A 17 1.61 -10.99 -12.15
C HIS A 17 2.32 -10.49 -13.42
N ASP A 18 1.59 -10.36 -14.54
CA ASP A 18 2.16 -9.88 -15.80
C ASP A 18 2.68 -8.44 -15.69
N LEU A 19 1.94 -7.55 -15.00
CA LEU A 19 2.38 -6.17 -14.77
C LEU A 19 3.65 -6.10 -13.90
N VAL A 20 3.72 -6.90 -12.83
CA VAL A 20 4.91 -7.00 -11.97
C VAL A 20 6.10 -7.57 -12.74
N SER A 21 5.87 -8.61 -13.55
CA SER A 21 6.91 -9.24 -14.40
C SER A 21 7.43 -8.29 -15.47
N ALA A 22 6.56 -7.41 -15.99
CA ALA A 22 6.94 -6.33 -16.89
C ALA A 22 7.67 -5.16 -16.21
N LYS A 23 7.95 -5.28 -14.89
CA LYS A 23 8.60 -4.24 -14.07
C LYS A 23 7.85 -2.90 -14.11
N MET A 24 6.51 -2.95 -14.17
CA MET A 24 5.69 -1.74 -14.11
C MET A 24 5.78 -1.13 -12.70
N GLU A 25 6.13 0.15 -12.64
CA GLU A 25 6.17 0.90 -11.40
C GLU A 25 4.76 1.37 -11.03
N GLY A 26 4.40 1.27 -9.75
CA GLY A 26 3.20 1.89 -9.20
C GLY A 26 1.89 1.29 -9.72
N ILE A 27 1.67 -0.01 -9.56
CA ILE A 27 0.42 -0.66 -9.96
C ILE A 27 -0.72 -0.22 -9.04
N ILE A 28 -1.71 0.49 -9.61
CA ILE A 28 -2.91 0.95 -8.91
C ILE A 28 -4.12 0.19 -9.44
N VAL A 29 -4.87 -0.45 -8.54
CA VAL A 29 -6.07 -1.21 -8.89
C VAL A 29 -7.32 -0.40 -8.52
N TYR A 30 -8.10 -0.01 -9.53
CA TYR A 30 -9.39 0.64 -9.37
C TYR A 30 -10.52 -0.38 -9.49
N SER A 31 -11.59 -0.21 -8.70
CA SER A 31 -12.82 -0.99 -8.87
C SER A 31 -13.59 -0.53 -10.12
N CYS A 32 -14.25 -1.48 -10.77
CA CYS A 32 -15.14 -1.19 -11.91
C CYS A 32 -16.37 -0.43 -11.44
N LEU A 33 -16.67 0.71 -12.07
CA LEU A 33 -17.81 1.55 -11.74
C LEU A 33 -18.91 1.42 -12.80
N MET A 34 -20.16 1.43 -12.35
CA MET A 34 -21.36 1.44 -13.20
C MET A 34 -21.74 2.89 -13.54
N LEU A 35 -21.09 3.44 -14.55
CA LEU A 35 -21.33 4.82 -14.97
C LEU A 35 -22.66 4.96 -15.71
N HIS A 36 -23.42 6.01 -15.40
CA HIS A 36 -24.63 6.34 -16.12
C HIS A 36 -24.34 6.57 -17.61
N GLY A 37 -25.17 5.96 -18.48
CA GLY A 37 -25.03 6.07 -19.92
C GLY A 37 -23.94 5.20 -20.54
N SER A 38 -23.16 4.44 -19.75
CA SER A 38 -22.22 3.47 -20.30
C SER A 38 -22.94 2.22 -20.81
N GLU A 39 -22.34 1.54 -21.79
CA GLU A 39 -22.85 0.28 -22.32
C GLU A 39 -22.94 -0.78 -21.21
N LEU A 40 -21.94 -0.84 -20.31
CA LEU A 40 -21.90 -1.77 -19.19
C LEU A 40 -23.10 -1.65 -18.27
N ASN A 41 -23.64 -0.44 -18.12
CA ASN A 41 -24.76 -0.16 -17.21
C ASN A 41 -26.15 -0.42 -17.86
N THR A 42 -26.21 -1.09 -19.02
CA THR A 42 -27.49 -1.46 -19.63
C THR A 42 -28.07 -2.72 -18.95
N PRO A 43 -29.42 -2.87 -18.90
CA PRO A 43 -30.05 -4.06 -18.31
C PRO A 43 -29.56 -5.36 -18.95
N SER A 44 -29.29 -5.35 -20.27
CA SER A 44 -28.82 -6.51 -21.00
C SER A 44 -27.40 -6.94 -20.56
N GLN A 45 -26.49 -6.00 -20.32
CA GLN A 45 -25.14 -6.30 -19.86
C GLN A 45 -25.15 -6.74 -18.39
N ARG A 46 -25.93 -6.06 -17.53
CA ARG A 46 -26.11 -6.49 -16.14
C ARG A 46 -26.60 -7.93 -16.04
N GLN A 47 -27.59 -8.31 -16.85
CA GLN A 47 -28.10 -9.68 -16.91
C GLN A 47 -27.11 -10.65 -17.49
N LYS A 48 -26.47 -10.32 -18.63
CA LYS A 48 -25.50 -11.18 -19.32
C LYS A 48 -24.36 -11.61 -18.42
N TRP A 49 -23.84 -10.69 -17.60
CA TRP A 49 -22.69 -10.91 -16.73
C TRP A 49 -23.07 -11.21 -15.28
N GLU A 50 -24.36 -11.21 -14.95
CA GLU A 50 -24.88 -11.36 -13.58
C GLU A 50 -24.21 -10.42 -12.60
N LEU A 51 -24.06 -9.14 -13.03
CA LEU A 51 -23.30 -8.15 -12.25
C LEU A 51 -23.97 -7.93 -10.89
N LYS A 52 -23.18 -8.08 -9.84
CA LYS A 52 -23.53 -7.76 -8.46
C LYS A 52 -22.87 -6.43 -8.12
N THR A 53 -23.68 -5.47 -7.68
CA THR A 53 -23.17 -4.12 -7.40
C THR A 53 -23.52 -3.70 -5.98
N LYS A 54 -22.72 -2.79 -5.44
CA LYS A 54 -22.96 -2.10 -4.18
C LYS A 54 -22.64 -0.62 -4.34
N TYR A 55 -23.02 0.18 -3.39
CA TYR A 55 -22.87 1.64 -3.42
C TYR A 55 -21.89 2.09 -2.36
N ARG A 56 -21.07 3.08 -2.68
CA ARG A 56 -20.22 3.76 -1.70
C ARG A 56 -20.18 5.26 -1.98
N LEU A 57 -19.74 6.02 -0.99
CA LEU A 57 -19.51 7.44 -1.18
C LEU A 57 -18.41 7.70 -2.21
N LEU A 58 -18.63 8.65 -3.09
CA LEU A 58 -17.57 9.23 -3.87
C LEU A 58 -16.72 10.11 -2.94
N HIS A 59 -15.43 9.81 -2.88
CA HIS A 59 -14.51 10.44 -1.94
C HIS A 59 -14.51 11.97 -2.07
N LYS A 60 -14.72 12.68 -0.94
CA LYS A 60 -14.79 14.15 -0.83
C LYS A 60 -15.92 14.82 -1.62
N ALA A 61 -16.90 14.09 -2.11
CA ALA A 61 -17.99 14.62 -2.92
C ALA A 61 -19.29 14.72 -2.10
N PHE A 62 -19.33 15.64 -1.16
CA PHE A 62 -20.49 15.93 -0.32
C PHE A 62 -20.54 17.40 0.05
N THR A 63 -21.74 17.92 0.29
CA THR A 63 -21.96 19.29 0.72
C THR A 63 -23.27 19.44 1.49
N LYS A 64 -23.39 20.49 2.30
CA LYS A 64 -24.66 20.92 2.89
C LYS A 64 -25.11 22.20 2.21
N LEU A 65 -26.28 22.19 1.62
CA LEU A 65 -26.87 23.32 0.93
C LEU A 65 -27.36 24.38 1.93
N SER A 66 -27.65 25.57 1.42
CA SER A 66 -28.13 26.72 2.24
C SER A 66 -29.47 26.47 2.94
N ASP A 67 -30.29 25.57 2.42
CA ASP A 67 -31.54 25.10 3.04
C ASP A 67 -31.36 24.01 4.10
N GLY A 68 -30.12 23.62 4.37
CA GLY A 68 -29.75 22.59 5.33
C GLY A 68 -29.73 21.17 4.75
N LYS A 69 -30.11 20.98 3.49
CA LYS A 69 -30.10 19.65 2.85
C LYS A 69 -28.65 19.21 2.60
N VAL A 70 -28.33 17.99 3.04
CA VAL A 70 -27.07 17.31 2.72
C VAL A 70 -27.19 16.64 1.35
N VAL A 71 -26.17 16.83 0.52
CA VAL A 71 -26.02 16.16 -0.78
C VAL A 71 -24.72 15.37 -0.76
N THR A 72 -24.81 14.08 -1.07
CA THR A 72 -23.66 13.19 -1.20
C THR A 72 -23.66 12.55 -2.57
N GLU A 73 -22.50 12.56 -3.23
CA GLU A 73 -22.29 11.80 -4.45
C GLU A 73 -21.97 10.35 -4.11
N VAL A 74 -22.57 9.46 -4.88
CA VAL A 74 -22.50 8.01 -4.67
C VAL A 74 -22.09 7.35 -5.96
N GLU A 75 -21.14 6.43 -5.87
CA GLU A 75 -20.75 5.58 -7.00
C GLU A 75 -21.25 4.16 -6.81
N GLU A 76 -21.70 3.56 -7.90
CA GLU A 76 -22.08 2.15 -7.95
C GLU A 76 -20.88 1.33 -8.40
N VAL A 77 -20.46 0.35 -7.58
CA VAL A 77 -19.27 -0.47 -7.75
C VAL A 77 -19.66 -1.90 -8.08
N VAL A 78 -19.03 -2.48 -9.09
CA VAL A 78 -19.13 -3.93 -9.37
C VAL A 78 -18.32 -4.68 -8.32
N VAL A 79 -18.99 -5.54 -7.55
CA VAL A 79 -18.40 -6.34 -6.47
C VAL A 79 -18.52 -7.84 -6.70
N GLY A 80 -19.04 -8.23 -7.86
CA GLY A 80 -19.14 -9.62 -8.28
C GLY A 80 -19.83 -9.77 -9.64
N SER A 81 -19.73 -10.97 -10.22
CA SER A 81 -20.29 -11.33 -11.50
C SER A 81 -20.54 -12.85 -11.56
N ASN A 82 -20.90 -13.38 -12.73
CA ASN A 82 -20.96 -14.81 -12.96
C ASN A 82 -19.58 -15.52 -12.93
N THR A 83 -18.48 -14.76 -12.94
CA THR A 83 -17.10 -15.28 -12.94
C THR A 83 -16.29 -14.89 -11.71
N MET A 84 -16.83 -14.03 -10.84
CA MET A 84 -16.19 -13.55 -9.62
C MET A 84 -17.20 -13.39 -8.49
N SER A 85 -16.97 -14.03 -7.36
CA SER A 85 -17.76 -13.87 -6.16
C SER A 85 -17.38 -12.61 -5.37
N PHE A 86 -18.24 -12.15 -4.46
CA PHE A 86 -17.94 -11.03 -3.55
C PHE A 86 -16.73 -11.33 -2.63
N ASN A 87 -16.58 -12.57 -2.18
CA ASN A 87 -15.43 -12.93 -1.35
C ASN A 87 -14.12 -12.84 -2.14
N GLU A 88 -14.11 -13.29 -3.40
CA GLU A 88 -12.96 -13.15 -4.29
C GLU A 88 -12.64 -11.67 -4.57
N TYR A 89 -13.67 -10.82 -4.77
CA TYR A 89 -13.48 -9.38 -4.88
C TYR A 89 -12.75 -8.81 -3.65
N VAL A 90 -13.17 -9.18 -2.44
CA VAL A 90 -12.53 -8.71 -1.19
C VAL A 90 -11.08 -9.21 -1.09
N GLU A 91 -10.80 -10.47 -1.46
CA GLU A 91 -9.44 -11.01 -1.51
C GLU A 91 -8.54 -10.24 -2.52
N LEU A 92 -9.09 -9.91 -3.70
CA LEU A 92 -8.37 -9.12 -4.70
C LEU A 92 -8.14 -7.68 -4.25
N ARG A 93 -9.04 -7.11 -3.44
CA ARG A 93 -8.82 -5.81 -2.77
C ARG A 93 -7.64 -5.88 -1.79
N LYS A 94 -7.47 -6.99 -1.07
CA LYS A 94 -6.29 -7.20 -0.19
C LYS A 94 -5.01 -7.37 -1.02
N LEU A 95 -5.05 -8.10 -2.14
CA LEU A 95 -3.92 -8.18 -3.05
C LEU A 95 -3.52 -6.80 -3.57
N ALA A 96 -4.49 -5.99 -4.01
CA ALA A 96 -4.25 -4.62 -4.45
C ALA A 96 -3.64 -3.75 -3.35
N PHE A 97 -4.07 -3.92 -2.10
CA PHE A 97 -3.51 -3.22 -0.95
C PHE A 97 -2.05 -3.60 -0.70
N ILE A 98 -1.69 -4.89 -0.75
CA ILE A 98 -0.31 -5.35 -0.61
C ILE A 98 0.54 -4.83 -1.77
N THR A 99 0.06 -4.96 -3.01
CA THR A 99 0.75 -4.47 -4.20
C THR A 99 1.04 -2.96 -4.10
N TRP A 100 0.07 -2.19 -3.59
CA TRP A 100 0.24 -0.77 -3.33
C TRP A 100 1.27 -0.50 -2.24
N THR A 101 1.15 -1.11 -1.07
CA THR A 101 1.99 -0.81 0.10
C THR A 101 3.42 -1.29 -0.04
N VAL A 102 3.68 -2.31 -0.85
CA VAL A 102 5.02 -2.85 -1.10
C VAL A 102 5.62 -2.28 -2.39
N GLY A 103 4.83 -2.13 -3.45
CA GLY A 103 5.32 -1.69 -4.76
C GLY A 103 5.33 -0.18 -4.97
N VAL A 104 4.59 0.59 -4.14
CA VAL A 104 4.52 2.06 -4.24
C VAL A 104 5.14 2.67 -2.99
N GLY A 105 6.11 3.56 -3.16
CA GLY A 105 6.70 4.28 -2.02
C GLY A 105 8.17 4.01 -1.78
N TYR A 106 8.78 3.15 -2.57
CA TYR A 106 10.24 2.93 -2.58
C TYR A 106 10.83 2.30 -1.31
N PHE A 107 9.98 1.89 -0.36
CA PHE A 107 10.46 1.26 0.88
C PHE A 107 11.19 -0.05 0.64
N TYR A 108 10.78 -0.81 -0.38
CA TYR A 108 11.22 -2.18 -0.64
C TYR A 108 11.98 -2.33 -1.96
N ASP A 109 12.39 -1.24 -2.61
CA ASP A 109 13.10 -1.28 -3.89
C ASP A 109 14.37 -2.13 -3.82
N SER A 110 15.10 -2.07 -2.71
CA SER A 110 16.28 -2.90 -2.51
C SER A 110 15.95 -4.40 -2.47
N ILE A 111 14.86 -4.78 -1.81
CA ILE A 111 14.38 -6.18 -1.78
C ILE A 111 13.89 -6.60 -3.17
N ILE A 112 13.07 -5.77 -3.81
CA ILE A 112 12.51 -6.05 -5.14
C ILE A 112 13.63 -6.24 -6.16
N ARG A 113 14.60 -5.32 -6.21
CA ARG A 113 15.75 -5.42 -7.10
C ARG A 113 16.61 -6.66 -6.80
N PHE A 114 16.81 -6.97 -5.51
CA PHE A 114 17.55 -8.16 -5.10
C PHE A 114 16.87 -9.45 -5.57
N LEU A 115 15.56 -9.59 -5.39
CA LEU A 115 14.78 -10.71 -5.90
C LEU A 115 14.93 -10.84 -7.42
N GLN A 116 14.79 -9.75 -8.16
CA GLN A 116 14.93 -9.71 -9.61
C GLN A 116 16.31 -10.19 -10.07
N GLN A 117 17.39 -9.72 -9.43
CA GLN A 117 18.75 -10.15 -9.75
C GLN A 117 19.04 -11.61 -9.40
N LYS A 118 18.32 -12.17 -8.43
CA LYS A 118 18.38 -13.61 -8.11
C LYS A 118 17.42 -14.45 -8.98
N ASN A 119 16.76 -13.85 -10.00
CA ASN A 119 15.74 -14.48 -10.84
C ASN A 119 14.58 -15.10 -10.04
N VAL A 120 14.24 -14.46 -8.93
CA VAL A 120 13.07 -14.82 -8.11
C VAL A 120 11.90 -13.93 -8.55
N ASP A 121 10.76 -14.57 -8.82
CA ASP A 121 9.56 -13.84 -9.24
C ASP A 121 9.04 -12.95 -8.11
N VAL A 122 9.08 -11.64 -8.34
CA VAL A 122 8.65 -10.60 -7.37
C VAL A 122 7.17 -10.69 -7.06
N PHE A 123 6.32 -11.13 -8.01
CA PHE A 123 4.89 -11.30 -7.74
C PHE A 123 4.65 -12.28 -6.58
N ASN A 124 5.49 -13.30 -6.44
CA ASN A 124 5.38 -14.25 -5.33
C ASN A 124 5.61 -13.60 -3.96
N LEU A 125 6.32 -12.46 -3.86
CA LEU A 125 6.40 -11.71 -2.61
C LEU A 125 5.00 -11.20 -2.19
N TYR A 126 4.26 -10.59 -3.11
CA TYR A 126 2.91 -10.07 -2.84
C TYR A 126 1.91 -11.18 -2.57
N HIS A 127 1.95 -12.24 -3.39
CA HIS A 127 1.05 -13.35 -3.27
C HIS A 127 1.28 -14.17 -1.98
N ASN A 128 2.54 -14.42 -1.63
CA ASN A 128 2.89 -15.12 -0.39
C ASN A 128 2.51 -14.28 0.84
N ALA A 129 2.74 -12.95 0.81
CA ALA A 129 2.29 -12.07 1.87
C ALA A 129 0.76 -12.12 2.07
N LEU A 130 -0.03 -12.23 0.98
CA LEU A 130 -1.47 -12.41 1.06
C LEU A 130 -1.89 -13.77 1.64
N LYS A 131 -1.18 -14.85 1.28
CA LYS A 131 -1.57 -16.23 1.57
C LYS A 131 -0.94 -16.81 2.85
N LYS A 132 0.00 -16.07 3.46
CA LYS A 132 0.68 -16.52 4.67
C LYS A 132 -0.31 -16.75 5.81
N SER A 133 -0.27 -17.94 6.41
CA SER A 133 -1.17 -18.34 7.49
C SER A 133 -0.63 -18.04 8.89
N ASP A 134 0.70 -17.97 9.03
CA ASP A 134 1.36 -17.65 10.30
C ASP A 134 1.77 -16.17 10.30
N LEU A 135 0.81 -15.32 10.65
CA LEU A 135 0.95 -13.88 10.67
C LEU A 135 1.11 -13.37 12.11
N PRO A 136 2.00 -12.39 12.34
CA PRO A 136 2.02 -11.65 13.61
C PRO A 136 0.65 -10.98 13.89
N ASP A 137 0.27 -10.91 15.16
CA ASP A 137 -1.03 -10.36 15.58
C ASP A 137 -1.33 -8.97 15.01
N GLU A 138 -0.32 -8.12 14.90
CA GLU A 138 -0.46 -6.78 14.34
C GLU A 138 -0.81 -6.81 12.85
N ILE A 139 -0.21 -7.73 12.11
CA ILE A 139 -0.48 -7.90 10.67
C ILE A 139 -1.89 -8.49 10.47
N VAL A 140 -2.29 -9.45 11.30
CA VAL A 140 -3.66 -9.97 11.31
C VAL A 140 -4.67 -8.83 11.53
N LYS A 141 -4.42 -7.95 12.51
CA LYS A 141 -5.29 -6.80 12.79
C LYS A 141 -5.37 -5.83 11.61
N ILE A 142 -4.26 -5.57 10.93
CA ILE A 142 -4.25 -4.71 9.72
C ILE A 142 -5.13 -5.32 8.64
N PHE A 143 -4.96 -6.60 8.30
CA PHE A 143 -5.74 -7.26 7.26
C PHE A 143 -7.22 -7.38 7.61
N GLN A 144 -7.55 -7.71 8.86
CA GLN A 144 -8.94 -7.76 9.34
C GLN A 144 -9.58 -6.37 9.28
N SER A 145 -8.88 -5.34 9.74
CA SER A 145 -9.37 -3.96 9.66
C SER A 145 -9.60 -3.53 8.21
N PHE A 146 -8.66 -3.83 7.30
CA PHE A 146 -8.80 -3.52 5.88
C PHE A 146 -10.00 -4.23 5.25
N GLU A 147 -10.18 -5.52 5.55
CA GLU A 147 -11.29 -6.32 5.06
C GLU A 147 -12.63 -5.79 5.56
N ASN A 148 -12.73 -5.50 6.85
CA ASN A 148 -13.94 -4.95 7.46
C ASN A 148 -14.30 -3.59 6.84
N HIS A 149 -13.35 -2.65 6.77
CA HIS A 149 -13.61 -1.34 6.15
C HIS A 149 -13.96 -1.45 4.66
N THR A 150 -13.35 -2.40 3.92
CA THR A 150 -13.72 -2.66 2.52
C THR A 150 -15.17 -3.14 2.38
N LYS A 151 -15.68 -3.91 3.35
CA LYS A 151 -17.08 -4.37 3.37
C LYS A 151 -18.01 -3.28 3.86
N ASP A 152 -17.62 -2.54 4.89
CA ASP A 152 -18.44 -1.54 5.57
C ASP A 152 -18.64 -0.28 4.71
N GLU A 153 -17.71 0.06 3.79
CA GLU A 153 -17.91 1.16 2.84
C GLU A 153 -19.01 0.86 1.79
N LEU A 154 -19.42 -0.41 1.65
CA LEU A 154 -20.30 -0.90 0.57
C LEU A 154 -21.74 -1.13 1.04
N TRP A 155 -22.65 -0.32 0.53
CA TRP A 155 -24.09 -0.33 0.84
C TRP A 155 -24.89 -1.07 -0.22
N ASP A 156 -25.99 -1.68 0.18
CA ASP A 156 -26.92 -2.36 -0.75
C ASP A 156 -27.81 -1.37 -1.52
N SER A 157 -28.04 -0.19 -0.96
CA SER A 157 -28.89 0.85 -1.54
C SER A 157 -28.21 2.22 -1.53
N SER A 158 -28.24 2.91 -2.66
CA SER A 158 -27.77 4.31 -2.76
C SER A 158 -28.64 5.26 -1.93
N GLU A 159 -29.92 4.94 -1.77
CA GLU A 159 -30.85 5.73 -0.98
C GLU A 159 -30.57 5.59 0.51
N GLU A 160 -30.37 4.36 1.00
CA GLU A 160 -29.97 4.11 2.40
C GLU A 160 -28.68 4.82 2.76
N LEU A 161 -27.68 4.78 1.87
CA LEU A 161 -26.41 5.47 2.05
C LEU A 161 -26.60 6.98 2.14
N ARG A 162 -27.38 7.58 1.23
CA ARG A 162 -27.67 9.02 1.28
C ARG A 162 -28.42 9.39 2.55
N ASN A 163 -29.49 8.67 2.90
CA ASN A 163 -30.27 8.90 4.12
C ASN A 163 -29.42 8.76 5.40
N HIS A 164 -28.40 7.91 5.38
CA HIS A 164 -27.47 7.78 6.51
C HIS A 164 -26.70 9.08 6.74
N TYR A 165 -26.18 9.69 5.68
CA TYR A 165 -25.38 10.92 5.77
C TYR A 165 -26.21 12.22 5.75
N GLU A 166 -27.54 12.16 5.56
CA GLU A 166 -28.45 13.30 5.79
C GLU A 166 -28.61 13.62 7.29
N ARG A 167 -28.25 12.69 8.18
CA ARG A 167 -28.24 12.94 9.62
C ARG A 167 -27.03 13.76 10.00
N ASP A 168 -27.22 14.82 10.77
CA ASP A 168 -26.15 15.77 11.14
C ASP A 168 -24.94 15.07 11.78
N GLU A 169 -25.16 14.11 12.68
CA GLU A 169 -24.09 13.34 13.34
C GLU A 169 -23.20 12.54 12.36
N ASN A 170 -23.78 12.01 11.28
CA ASN A 170 -23.05 11.27 10.26
C ASN A 170 -22.42 12.20 9.23
N TYR A 171 -23.09 13.33 8.93
CA TYR A 171 -22.48 14.37 8.11
C TYR A 171 -21.25 14.98 8.79
N ASP A 172 -21.28 15.19 10.09
CA ASP A 172 -20.14 15.65 10.88
C ASP A 172 -18.94 14.68 10.78
N LYS A 173 -19.20 13.37 10.73
CA LYS A 173 -18.13 12.38 10.47
C LYS A 173 -17.47 12.56 9.10
N LEU A 174 -18.25 12.91 8.06
CA LEU A 174 -17.68 13.24 6.74
C LEU A 174 -16.82 14.51 6.81
N LEU A 175 -17.30 15.55 7.50
CA LEU A 175 -16.56 16.80 7.67
C LEU A 175 -15.26 16.58 8.43
N ASN A 176 -15.31 15.75 9.46
CA ASN A 176 -14.15 15.38 10.27
C ASN A 176 -13.29 14.32 9.60
N LEU A 177 -13.73 13.76 8.45
CA LEU A 177 -13.08 12.67 7.71
C LEU A 177 -12.95 11.37 8.52
N GLU A 178 -13.87 11.15 9.45
CA GLU A 178 -13.99 9.87 10.15
C GLU A 178 -14.59 8.80 9.24
N ASP A 179 -15.40 9.23 8.25
CA ASP A 179 -16.01 8.41 7.20
C ASP A 179 -15.65 8.94 5.79
N GLY A 180 -15.93 8.16 4.76
CA GLY A 180 -15.77 8.56 3.36
C GLY A 180 -14.32 8.68 2.90
N ILE A 181 -13.38 8.00 3.56
CA ILE A 181 -11.95 8.02 3.24
C ILE A 181 -11.61 6.78 2.39
N ASN A 182 -10.63 6.94 1.50
CA ASN A 182 -10.10 5.82 0.73
C ASN A 182 -9.47 4.77 1.65
N VAL A 183 -10.03 3.56 1.67
CA VAL A 183 -9.63 2.45 2.56
C VAL A 183 -8.15 2.09 2.40
N VAL A 184 -7.63 2.05 1.16
CA VAL A 184 -6.21 1.75 0.88
C VAL A 184 -5.30 2.81 1.50
N LEU A 185 -5.63 4.09 1.28
CA LEU A 185 -4.82 5.20 1.78
C LEU A 185 -4.84 5.27 3.31
N THR A 186 -6.00 5.03 3.92
CA THR A 186 -6.14 5.02 5.39
C THR A 186 -5.30 3.92 6.03
N HIS A 187 -5.32 2.71 5.46
CA HIS A 187 -4.53 1.60 6.00
C HIS A 187 -3.04 1.75 5.71
N HIS A 188 -2.67 2.37 4.59
CA HIS A 188 -1.28 2.73 4.34
C HIS A 188 -0.78 3.76 5.38
N ALA A 189 -1.59 4.78 5.69
CA ALA A 189 -1.30 5.73 6.75
C ALA A 189 -1.17 5.05 8.12
N LEU A 190 -2.03 4.07 8.41
CA LEU A 190 -1.96 3.26 9.63
C LEU A 190 -0.66 2.47 9.73
N ILE A 191 -0.22 1.85 8.64
CA ILE A 191 1.07 1.14 8.59
C ILE A 191 2.21 2.11 8.89
N ILE A 192 2.31 3.19 8.13
CA ILE A 192 3.43 4.14 8.22
C ILE A 192 3.51 4.80 9.60
N SER A 193 2.37 5.15 10.19
CA SER A 193 2.35 5.87 11.47
C SER A 193 2.48 4.98 12.69
N LYS A 194 2.03 3.73 12.62
CA LYS A 194 1.90 2.89 13.81
C LYS A 194 2.57 1.52 13.71
N TYR A 195 2.55 0.92 12.53
CA TYR A 195 2.93 -0.48 12.37
C TYR A 195 4.10 -0.69 11.40
N MET A 196 4.84 0.38 11.04
CA MET A 196 5.90 0.29 10.03
C MET A 196 6.97 -0.75 10.35
N LYS A 197 7.39 -0.83 11.62
CA LYS A 197 8.36 -1.83 12.06
C LYS A 197 7.84 -3.27 11.84
N GLN A 198 6.62 -3.56 12.28
CA GLN A 198 6.00 -4.88 12.16
C GLN A 198 5.75 -5.24 10.69
N TRP A 199 5.31 -4.24 9.91
CA TRP A 199 5.10 -4.41 8.47
C TRP A 199 6.39 -4.70 7.73
N ASN A 200 7.48 -3.99 8.05
CA ASN A 200 8.81 -4.26 7.49
C ASN A 200 9.26 -5.68 7.78
N GLU A 201 9.21 -6.12 9.04
CA GLU A 201 9.65 -7.47 9.40
C GLU A 201 8.79 -8.54 8.72
N PHE A 202 7.50 -8.29 8.56
CA PHE A 202 6.61 -9.17 7.82
C PHE A 202 7.02 -9.30 6.35
N ILE A 203 7.26 -8.19 5.65
CA ILE A 203 7.66 -8.21 4.22
C ILE A 203 9.07 -8.78 4.06
N ILE A 204 10.02 -8.38 4.90
CA ILE A 204 11.41 -8.87 4.88
C ILE A 204 11.45 -10.38 5.13
N SER A 205 10.73 -10.88 6.14
CA SER A 205 10.68 -12.32 6.42
C SER A 205 10.05 -13.11 5.27
N THR A 206 8.99 -12.55 4.66
CA THR A 206 8.35 -13.18 3.49
C THR A 206 9.31 -13.22 2.29
N ALA A 207 10.08 -12.17 2.06
CA ALA A 207 11.11 -12.14 1.02
C ALA A 207 12.24 -13.14 1.31
N TYR A 208 12.69 -13.25 2.57
CA TYR A 208 13.71 -14.22 2.96
C TYR A 208 13.26 -15.67 2.75
N GLU A 209 12.04 -15.99 3.18
CA GLU A 209 11.45 -17.31 2.92
C GLU A 209 11.36 -17.61 1.42
N LEU A 210 10.91 -16.63 0.62
CA LEU A 210 10.81 -16.76 -0.82
C LEU A 210 12.18 -17.04 -1.46
N ILE A 211 13.24 -16.31 -1.06
CA ILE A 211 14.59 -16.53 -1.56
C ILE A 211 15.08 -17.92 -1.16
N SER A 212 14.92 -18.32 0.10
CA SER A 212 15.40 -19.61 0.62
C SER A 212 14.74 -20.82 -0.06
N GLN A 213 13.52 -20.65 -0.57
CA GLN A 213 12.80 -21.67 -1.34
C GLN A 213 13.27 -21.79 -2.80
N ASN A 214 13.80 -20.69 -3.37
CA ASN A 214 14.15 -20.64 -4.80
C ASN A 214 15.63 -20.79 -5.09
N ILE A 215 16.50 -20.40 -4.15
CA ILE A 215 17.95 -20.51 -4.34
C ILE A 215 18.60 -21.10 -3.09
N LYS A 216 19.77 -21.73 -3.29
CA LYS A 216 20.60 -22.18 -2.16
C LYS A 216 21.25 -20.93 -1.53
N LEU A 217 20.93 -20.66 -0.29
CA LEU A 217 21.57 -19.60 0.48
C LEU A 217 23.01 -20.02 0.83
N ASP A 218 23.96 -19.23 0.39
CA ASP A 218 25.33 -19.23 0.88
C ASP A 218 25.57 -18.00 1.77
N ILE A 219 26.72 -17.99 2.43
CA ILE A 219 27.09 -16.93 3.39
C ILE A 219 27.07 -15.54 2.71
N GLU A 220 27.49 -15.46 1.44
CA GLU A 220 27.52 -14.21 0.70
C GLU A 220 26.09 -13.72 0.39
N THR A 221 25.22 -14.59 -0.09
CA THR A 221 23.82 -14.26 -0.37
C THR A 221 23.10 -13.84 0.90
N GLU A 222 23.35 -14.48 2.03
CA GLU A 222 22.78 -14.07 3.32
C GLU A 222 23.24 -12.68 3.75
N LYS A 223 24.55 -12.36 3.61
CA LYS A 223 25.08 -11.02 3.89
C LYS A 223 24.45 -9.97 2.99
N GLN A 224 24.38 -10.26 1.68
CA GLN A 224 23.72 -9.37 0.70
C GLN A 224 22.27 -9.10 1.08
N PHE A 225 21.51 -10.16 1.42
CA PHE A 225 20.11 -9.98 1.82
C PHE A 225 19.98 -9.19 3.13
N GLN A 226 20.86 -9.43 4.10
CA GLN A 226 20.85 -8.68 5.35
C GLN A 226 21.08 -7.19 5.14
N ASP A 227 22.03 -6.80 4.28
CA ASP A 227 22.27 -5.40 3.94
C ASP A 227 21.07 -4.75 3.23
N VAL A 228 20.47 -5.47 2.27
CA VAL A 228 19.25 -5.03 1.58
C VAL A 228 18.08 -4.84 2.56
N ALA A 229 17.91 -5.76 3.52
CA ALA A 229 16.89 -5.67 4.55
C ALA A 229 17.15 -4.52 5.55
N ASN A 230 18.42 -4.31 5.95
CA ASN A 230 18.80 -3.22 6.82
C ASN A 230 18.58 -1.86 6.14
N TYR A 231 18.81 -1.77 4.84
CA TYR A 231 18.52 -0.56 4.06
C TYR A 231 17.02 -0.22 4.12
N CYS A 232 16.12 -1.21 3.91
CA CYS A 232 14.69 -1.00 4.06
C CYS A 232 14.29 -0.54 5.46
N ARG A 233 14.86 -1.20 6.52
CA ARG A 233 14.60 -0.84 7.91
C ARG A 233 15.04 0.58 8.22
N GLY A 234 16.20 0.96 7.72
CA GLY A 234 16.77 2.29 7.94
C GLY A 234 15.97 3.39 7.27
N LEU A 235 15.65 3.25 5.97
CA LEU A 235 14.85 4.22 5.21
C LEU A 235 13.52 4.53 5.88
N SER A 236 12.84 3.50 6.37
CA SER A 236 11.48 3.57 6.87
C SER A 236 11.38 3.63 8.42
N PHE A 237 12.50 3.80 9.09
CA PHE A 237 12.52 3.83 10.56
C PHE A 237 11.76 5.03 11.11
N ASN A 238 10.64 4.75 11.81
CA ASN A 238 9.85 5.73 12.56
C ASN A 238 9.58 7.04 11.78
N ILE A 239 9.00 6.90 10.56
CA ILE A 239 8.88 8.01 9.59
C ILE A 239 8.06 9.18 10.15
N LEU A 240 6.90 8.90 10.74
CA LEU A 240 5.93 9.89 11.21
C LEU A 240 5.65 9.79 12.73
N GLY A 241 6.45 9.02 13.47
CA GLY A 241 6.32 8.95 14.93
C GLY A 241 6.70 10.26 15.61
N ALA A 242 6.10 10.54 16.76
CA ALA A 242 6.36 11.75 17.53
C ALA A 242 7.83 11.89 17.98
N ASP A 243 8.50 10.76 18.17
CA ASP A 243 9.91 10.65 18.58
C ASP A 243 10.88 10.40 17.42
N ARG A 244 10.43 10.58 16.16
CA ARG A 244 11.21 10.29 14.94
C ARG A 244 12.58 10.94 14.87
N LEU A 245 12.75 12.09 15.53
CA LEU A 245 14.01 12.85 15.56
C LEU A 245 14.94 12.47 16.72
N ASN A 246 14.44 11.66 17.69
CA ASN A 246 15.20 11.31 18.88
C ASN A 246 16.27 10.23 18.60
N THR A 247 16.10 9.45 17.56
CA THR A 247 16.99 8.34 17.23
C THR A 247 17.19 8.23 15.73
N ASN A 248 18.44 8.22 15.32
CA ASN A 248 18.85 7.86 13.97
C ASN A 248 19.35 6.41 14.01
N PRO A 249 18.70 5.46 13.29
CA PRO A 249 19.17 4.09 13.27
C PRO A 249 20.51 3.99 12.54
N VAL A 250 21.39 3.15 13.08
CA VAL A 250 22.70 2.82 12.51
C VAL A 250 22.72 1.35 12.16
N TYR A 251 23.17 1.01 10.97
CA TYR A 251 23.37 -0.36 10.54
C TYR A 251 24.75 -0.53 9.89
N GLU A 252 25.37 -1.67 10.16
CA GLU A 252 26.59 -2.09 9.48
C GLU A 252 26.24 -2.70 8.12
N PHE A 253 27.00 -2.32 7.09
CA PHE A 253 26.86 -2.80 5.71
C PHE A 253 28.17 -3.37 5.19
N ASN A 254 28.08 -4.46 4.46
CA ASN A 254 29.17 -5.06 3.69
C ASN A 254 29.17 -4.54 2.23
N TYR A 255 28.04 -4.03 1.75
CA TYR A 255 27.81 -3.56 0.38
C TYR A 255 27.22 -2.16 0.38
N ASP A 256 27.61 -1.34 -0.61
CA ASP A 256 27.05 -0.01 -0.84
C ASP A 256 25.71 -0.15 -1.57
N VAL A 257 24.64 -0.39 -0.79
CA VAL A 257 23.28 -0.64 -1.29
C VAL A 257 22.71 0.61 -2.00
N GLU A 258 22.99 1.80 -1.51
CA GLU A 258 22.50 3.04 -2.13
C GLU A 258 23.11 3.26 -3.51
N LYS A 259 24.42 3.07 -3.64
CA LYS A 259 25.12 3.15 -4.91
C LYS A 259 24.66 2.06 -5.87
N TRP A 260 24.46 0.85 -5.37
CA TRP A 260 23.90 -0.25 -6.17
C TRP A 260 22.51 0.08 -6.71
N LEU A 261 21.60 0.63 -5.88
CA LEU A 261 20.26 1.04 -6.33
C LEU A 261 20.29 2.14 -7.37
N SER A 262 21.31 3.02 -7.33
CA SER A 262 21.51 4.11 -8.28
C SER A 262 22.20 3.65 -9.58
N ASP A 263 22.69 2.40 -9.66
CA ASP A 263 23.37 1.89 -10.83
C ASP A 263 22.37 1.53 -11.95
N ASN A 264 22.52 2.21 -13.10
CA ASN A 264 21.68 1.99 -14.28
C ASN A 264 22.16 0.81 -15.16
N ASN A 265 23.31 0.20 -14.84
CA ASN A 265 23.88 -0.89 -15.62
C ASN A 265 23.39 -2.28 -15.16
N ASP A 266 22.49 -2.32 -14.18
CA ASP A 266 21.98 -3.54 -13.55
C ASP A 266 23.08 -4.48 -13.02
N SER A 267 24.20 -3.88 -12.56
CA SER A 267 25.32 -4.62 -11.98
C SER A 267 24.88 -5.36 -10.72
N PRO A 268 25.39 -6.56 -10.44
CA PRO A 268 25.02 -7.32 -9.25
C PRO A 268 25.51 -6.60 -7.97
N LEU A 269 24.81 -6.79 -6.84
CA LEU A 269 25.17 -6.17 -5.56
C LEU A 269 26.60 -6.49 -5.14
N SER A 270 27.12 -7.69 -5.49
CA SER A 270 28.51 -8.09 -5.24
C SER A 270 29.55 -7.13 -5.87
N SER A 271 29.19 -6.39 -6.92
CA SER A 271 30.09 -5.38 -7.53
C SER A 271 30.23 -4.12 -6.67
N PHE A 272 29.46 -3.99 -5.61
CA PHE A 272 29.44 -2.84 -4.69
C PHE A 272 29.92 -3.22 -3.29
N GLU A 273 30.72 -4.30 -3.17
CA GLU A 273 31.31 -4.74 -1.91
C GLU A 273 32.24 -3.63 -1.36
N LEU A 274 32.11 -3.36 -0.07
CA LEU A 274 32.96 -2.41 0.64
C LEU A 274 34.26 -3.09 1.05
N ASN A 275 35.37 -2.38 1.07
CA ASN A 275 36.69 -2.95 1.47
C ASN A 275 36.67 -3.50 2.91
N THR A 276 35.88 -2.90 3.76
CA THR A 276 35.58 -3.33 5.13
C THR A 276 34.13 -3.00 5.44
N PRO A 277 33.43 -3.76 6.31
CA PRO A 277 32.12 -3.39 6.79
C PRO A 277 32.13 -1.96 7.35
N GLN A 278 31.07 -1.20 7.07
CA GLN A 278 30.95 0.21 7.45
C GLN A 278 29.59 0.49 8.08
N ASP A 279 29.59 1.32 9.09
CA ASP A 279 28.37 1.83 9.71
C ASP A 279 27.80 3.01 8.91
N PHE A 280 26.50 2.94 8.64
CA PHE A 280 25.74 4.02 8.04
C PHE A 280 24.58 4.42 8.94
N THR A 281 24.40 5.73 9.06
CA THR A 281 23.31 6.35 9.82
C THR A 281 22.21 6.79 8.88
N PHE A 282 20.97 6.48 9.24
CA PHE A 282 19.80 6.95 8.50
C PHE A 282 19.19 8.14 9.22
N CYS A 283 19.24 9.31 8.62
CA CYS A 283 18.82 10.57 9.23
C CYS A 283 17.89 11.38 8.32
N TYR A 284 17.26 12.39 8.89
CA TYR A 284 16.51 13.40 8.16
C TYR A 284 17.38 14.63 7.95
N SER A 285 17.36 15.17 6.73
CA SER A 285 17.88 16.52 6.50
C SER A 285 17.00 17.56 7.21
N HIS A 286 17.55 18.75 7.43
CA HIS A 286 16.81 19.87 8.00
C HIS A 286 15.55 20.21 7.19
N ASP A 287 15.65 20.20 5.85
CA ASP A 287 14.52 20.50 4.96
C ASP A 287 13.42 19.45 5.06
N GLN A 288 13.79 18.16 5.14
CA GLN A 288 12.81 17.08 5.35
C GLN A 288 12.09 17.23 6.69
N THR A 289 12.84 17.52 7.76
CA THR A 289 12.27 17.75 9.09
C THR A 289 11.26 18.89 9.05
N ASN A 290 11.63 20.05 8.49
CA ASN A 290 10.75 21.22 8.38
C ASN A 290 9.49 20.91 7.55
N LEU A 291 9.63 20.17 6.45
CA LEU A 291 8.49 19.80 5.62
C LEU A 291 7.52 18.87 6.36
N ILE A 292 8.03 17.84 7.03
CA ILE A 292 7.23 16.89 7.81
C ILE A 292 6.52 17.64 8.95
N ASP A 293 7.22 18.46 9.72
CA ASP A 293 6.65 19.22 10.83
C ASP A 293 5.57 20.19 10.37
N THR A 294 5.83 20.92 9.28
CA THR A 294 4.85 21.84 8.69
C THR A 294 3.59 21.10 8.26
N SER A 295 3.76 19.92 7.67
CA SER A 295 2.63 19.11 7.20
C SER A 295 1.85 18.46 8.33
N LEU A 296 2.53 17.96 9.37
CA LEU A 296 1.87 17.45 10.57
C LEU A 296 1.11 18.57 11.30
N ASN A 297 1.67 19.79 11.38
CA ASN A 297 0.97 20.95 11.95
C ASN A 297 -0.25 21.36 11.10
N LYS A 298 -0.18 21.22 9.78
CA LYS A 298 -1.27 21.56 8.84
C LYS A 298 -2.41 20.54 8.88
N PHE A 299 -2.10 19.26 8.89
CA PHE A 299 -3.07 18.17 8.72
C PHE A 299 -3.42 17.43 10.01
N GLY A 300 -2.60 17.58 11.06
CA GLY A 300 -2.69 16.81 12.31
C GLY A 300 -1.87 15.50 12.25
N ASP A 301 -1.60 14.96 13.44
CA ASP A 301 -0.84 13.72 13.67
C ASP A 301 -1.73 12.48 13.86
N ASN A 302 -3.04 12.66 13.78
CA ASN A 302 -3.99 11.54 13.77
C ASN A 302 -3.99 10.82 12.43
N LEU A 303 -4.61 9.65 12.38
CA LEU A 303 -4.63 8.78 11.18
C LEU A 303 -5.10 9.52 9.91
N ILE A 304 -6.10 10.38 10.04
CA ILE A 304 -6.67 11.15 8.95
C ILE A 304 -5.71 12.23 8.46
N GLY A 305 -5.10 12.95 9.39
CA GLY A 305 -4.07 13.95 9.09
C GLY A 305 -2.89 13.34 8.36
N ILE A 306 -2.45 12.15 8.80
CA ILE A 306 -1.38 11.39 8.15
C ILE A 306 -1.79 10.91 6.75
N ALA A 307 -3.01 10.41 6.56
CA ALA A 307 -3.51 10.03 5.25
C ALA A 307 -3.54 11.22 4.26
N ARG A 308 -3.87 12.42 4.75
CA ARG A 308 -3.80 13.67 3.96
C ARG A 308 -2.36 14.05 3.64
N LEU A 309 -1.47 13.96 4.62
CA LEU A 309 -0.03 14.20 4.42
C LEU A 309 0.54 13.31 3.33
N LEU A 310 0.24 12.01 3.37
CA LEU A 310 0.67 11.04 2.36
C LEU A 310 0.03 11.24 0.97
N SER A 311 -1.07 11.97 0.89
CA SER A 311 -1.66 12.40 -0.39
C SER A 311 -0.99 13.66 -0.97
N ASP A 312 -0.38 14.47 -0.11
CA ASP A 312 0.19 15.79 -0.44
C ASP A 312 1.71 15.72 -0.68
N ILE A 313 2.40 14.83 0.05
CA ILE A 313 3.86 14.65 -0.02
C ILE A 313 4.20 13.29 -0.61
N PRO A 314 5.01 13.25 -1.68
CA PRO A 314 5.54 11.99 -2.20
C PRO A 314 6.34 11.24 -1.12
N ILE A 315 6.09 9.95 -0.97
CA ILE A 315 6.75 9.10 0.04
C ILE A 315 8.28 9.17 -0.01
N PRO A 316 8.95 9.22 -1.18
CA PRO A 316 10.42 9.32 -1.23
C PRO A 316 11.00 10.52 -0.46
N ILE A 317 10.22 11.59 -0.32
CA ILE A 317 10.65 12.77 0.45
C ILE A 317 10.59 12.48 1.97
N LEU A 318 9.75 11.54 2.39
CA LEU A 318 9.59 11.13 3.78
C LEU A 318 10.61 10.08 4.22
N LEU A 319 11.33 9.46 3.28
CA LEU A 319 12.35 8.46 3.59
C LEU A 319 13.59 9.10 4.20
N ARG A 320 14.18 8.44 5.19
CA ARG A 320 15.47 8.87 5.73
C ARG A 320 16.54 8.77 4.67
N LYS A 321 17.57 9.59 4.79
CA LYS A 321 18.76 9.55 3.93
C LYS A 321 19.88 8.80 4.63
N LEU A 322 20.65 8.09 3.82
CA LEU A 322 21.84 7.40 4.29
C LEU A 322 23.00 8.40 4.40
N GLU A 323 23.66 8.41 5.54
CA GLU A 323 24.89 9.16 5.75
C GLU A 323 25.94 8.20 6.33
N LYS A 324 27.17 8.33 5.85
CA LYS A 324 28.29 7.57 6.37
C LYS A 324 28.55 8.03 7.81
N SER A 325 28.60 7.10 8.73
CA SER A 325 29.00 7.41 10.11
C SER A 325 30.49 7.75 10.16
N ASP A 326 30.82 8.86 10.81
CA ASP A 326 32.22 9.30 10.99
C ASP A 326 33.02 8.35 11.90
#